data_6c8ca13a5c90a792a506a22e368fb470
#
_entry.id   6c8ca13a5c90a792a506a22e368fb470
#
_cell.length_a   1.000
_cell.length_b   1.000
_cell.length_c   1.000
_cell.angle_alpha   90.00
_cell.angle_beta   90.00
_cell.angle_gamma   90.00
#
_symmetry.space_group_name_H-M   'P 1'
#
loop_
_entity.id
_entity.type
_entity.pdbx_description
1 polymer ?
#
loop_
_entity_poly.entity_id
_entity_poly.type
_entity_poly.pdbx_seq_one_letter_code
_entity_poly.pdbx_strand_id
1 'polypeptide(L)'
;MSDCYVNNTIFEIKAPEGKTTDCIERNLRKAVNHQSPNIVLDSFRMKNIHNKSIPSFLIERLSRRHGIQRIIFVNLKREAIDINSLLR
;
A
#
# COMPACT_ATOMS: atom_id res chain seq x y z
N MET A 1 0.17 -16.15 1.81
CA MET A 1 -0.32 -14.79 2.00
C MET A 1 0.05 -14.32 3.41
N SER A 2 0.60 -13.13 3.54
CA SER A 2 1.05 -12.63 4.83
C SER A 2 0.05 -11.60 5.35
N ASP A 3 -0.36 -11.79 6.60
CA ASP A 3 -1.26 -10.86 7.27
C ASP A 3 -0.61 -10.41 8.56
N CYS A 4 -1.00 -9.24 9.03
CA CYS A 4 -0.58 -8.74 10.32
C CYS A 4 -1.75 -8.02 10.99
N TYR A 5 -1.63 -7.81 12.30
CA TYR A 5 -2.61 -7.05 13.06
C TYR A 5 -2.03 -5.68 13.40
N VAL A 6 -2.82 -4.65 13.16
CA VAL A 6 -2.49 -3.28 13.56
C VAL A 6 -3.69 -2.77 14.34
N ASN A 7 -3.52 -2.50 15.65
CA ASN A 7 -4.61 -2.05 16.51
C ASN A 7 -5.84 -2.95 16.42
N ASN A 8 -5.61 -4.27 16.44
CA ASN A 8 -6.67 -5.30 16.37
C ASN A 8 -7.37 -5.38 15.02
N THR A 9 -6.84 -4.72 13.99
CA THR A 9 -7.37 -4.79 12.62
C THR A 9 -6.42 -5.61 11.78
N ILE A 10 -6.97 -6.53 10.97
CA ILE A 10 -6.16 -7.37 10.08
C ILE A 10 -5.77 -6.59 8.85
N PHE A 11 -4.48 -6.56 8.55
CA PHE A 11 -3.94 -5.96 7.32
C PHE A 11 -3.28 -7.05 6.48
N GLU A 12 -3.51 -7.02 5.17
CA GLU A 12 -2.80 -7.88 4.25
C GLU A 12 -1.51 -7.20 3.83
N ILE A 13 -0.40 -7.93 3.91
CA ILE A 13 0.91 -7.38 3.54
C ILE A 13 1.15 -7.65 2.06
N LYS A 14 1.45 -6.59 1.31
CA LYS A 14 1.82 -6.66 -0.10
C LYS A 14 3.22 -6.10 -0.28
N ALA A 15 4.05 -6.81 -1.04
CA ALA A 15 5.41 -6.37 -1.35
C ALA A 15 5.57 -6.35 -2.87
N PRO A 16 5.11 -5.28 -3.54
CA PRO A 16 5.19 -5.20 -5.00
C PRO A 16 6.62 -5.30 -5.49
N GLU A 17 6.80 -5.97 -6.61
CA GLU A 17 8.09 -6.07 -7.26
C GLU A 17 7.98 -5.46 -8.65
N GLY A 18 8.87 -4.50 -8.96
CA GLY A 18 8.84 -3.86 -10.26
C GLY A 18 9.51 -2.51 -10.25
N LYS A 19 9.43 -1.83 -11.39
CA LYS A 19 10.11 -0.54 -11.62
C LYS A 19 9.14 0.62 -11.80
N THR A 20 7.84 0.35 -11.86
CA THR A 20 6.83 1.37 -12.11
C THR A 20 5.70 1.24 -11.10
N THR A 21 4.81 2.24 -11.08
CA THR A 21 3.65 2.20 -10.19
C THR A 21 2.63 1.13 -10.61
N ASP A 22 2.79 0.53 -11.81
CA ASP A 22 1.90 -0.54 -12.25
C ASP A 22 1.94 -1.74 -11.30
N CYS A 23 3.10 -2.03 -10.70
CA CYS A 23 3.21 -3.13 -9.75
C CYS A 23 2.38 -2.85 -8.49
N ILE A 24 2.31 -1.58 -8.08
CA ILE A 24 1.48 -1.18 -6.94
C ILE A 24 0.01 -1.36 -7.32
N GLU A 25 -0.38 -0.86 -8.48
CA GLU A 25 -1.76 -0.94 -8.95
C GLU A 25 -2.25 -2.40 -9.00
N ARG A 26 -1.42 -3.31 -9.54
CA ARG A 26 -1.78 -4.72 -9.61
C ARG A 26 -1.99 -5.33 -8.23
N ASN A 27 -1.13 -4.96 -7.27
CA ASN A 27 -1.26 -5.47 -5.91
C ASN A 27 -2.51 -4.93 -5.22
N LEU A 28 -2.86 -3.67 -5.46
CA LEU A 28 -4.09 -3.09 -4.91
C LEU A 28 -5.33 -3.79 -5.49
N ARG A 29 -5.32 -4.09 -6.79
CA ARG A 29 -6.42 -4.83 -7.41
C ARG A 29 -6.59 -6.22 -6.82
N LYS A 30 -5.48 -6.91 -6.58
CA LYS A 30 -5.52 -8.24 -5.95
C LYS A 30 -6.13 -8.16 -4.55
N ALA A 31 -5.76 -7.14 -3.78
CA ALA A 31 -6.30 -6.96 -2.44
C ALA A 31 -7.81 -6.73 -2.49
N VAL A 32 -8.28 -5.91 -3.43
CA VAL A 32 -9.72 -5.68 -3.59
C VAL A 32 -10.42 -6.99 -3.95
N ASN A 33 -9.85 -7.76 -4.88
CA ASN A 33 -10.44 -9.04 -5.29
C ASN A 33 -10.48 -10.04 -4.14
N HIS A 34 -9.53 -9.97 -3.21
CA HIS A 34 -9.49 -10.83 -2.03
C HIS A 34 -10.33 -10.27 -0.88
N GLN A 35 -11.04 -9.16 -1.10
CA GLN A 35 -11.83 -8.49 -0.08
C GLN A 35 -11.00 -8.08 1.14
N SER A 36 -9.77 -7.63 0.89
CA SER A 36 -8.85 -7.16 1.93
C SER A 36 -8.79 -5.63 1.89
N PRO A 37 -9.56 -4.95 2.74
CA PRO A 37 -9.64 -3.48 2.66
C PRO A 37 -8.46 -2.77 3.32
N ASN A 38 -7.67 -3.46 4.11
CA ASN A 38 -6.57 -2.86 4.86
C ASN A 38 -5.25 -3.48 4.38
N ILE A 39 -4.33 -2.63 3.94
CA ILE A 39 -3.11 -3.08 3.25
C ILE A 39 -1.89 -2.45 3.89
N VAL A 40 -0.86 -3.26 4.13
CA VAL A 40 0.50 -2.78 4.39
C VAL A 40 1.27 -2.96 3.09
N LEU A 41 1.71 -1.87 2.50
CA LEU A 41 2.48 -1.90 1.25
C LEU A 41 3.95 -1.71 1.56
N ASP A 42 4.73 -2.77 1.41
CA ASP A 42 6.18 -2.73 1.68
C ASP A 42 6.92 -2.52 0.37
N SER A 43 7.75 -1.48 0.33
CA SER A 43 8.44 -1.07 -0.89
C SER A 43 9.81 -1.73 -1.08
N PHE A 44 10.20 -2.67 -0.23
CA PHE A 44 11.58 -3.18 -0.26
C PHE A 44 11.95 -3.88 -1.57
N ARG A 45 10.97 -4.36 -2.33
CA ARG A 45 11.21 -5.05 -3.61
C ARG A 45 11.03 -4.14 -4.83
N MET A 46 10.70 -2.88 -4.61
CA MET A 46 10.53 -1.93 -5.72
C MET A 46 11.87 -1.31 -6.08
N LYS A 47 12.18 -1.26 -7.36
CA LYS A 47 13.45 -0.75 -7.87
C LYS A 47 13.20 0.45 -8.76
N ASN A 48 14.09 1.44 -8.68
CA ASN A 48 14.07 2.63 -9.55
C ASN A 48 12.79 3.46 -9.44
N ILE A 49 12.00 3.25 -8.39
CA ILE A 49 10.84 4.07 -8.11
C ILE A 49 11.22 5.07 -7.04
N HIS A 50 10.92 6.33 -7.31
CA HIS A 50 11.21 7.39 -6.36
C HIS A 50 10.27 7.28 -5.16
N ASN A 51 10.84 7.02 -3.98
CA ASN A 51 10.02 6.83 -2.76
C ASN A 51 9.12 8.03 -2.45
N LYS A 52 9.54 9.23 -2.86
CA LYS A 52 8.76 10.43 -2.57
C LYS A 52 7.46 10.50 -3.37
N SER A 53 7.40 9.84 -4.52
CA SER A 53 6.20 9.86 -5.36
C SER A 53 5.18 8.80 -4.97
N ILE A 54 5.60 7.78 -4.22
CA ILE A 54 4.69 6.68 -3.86
C ILE A 54 3.58 7.14 -2.92
N PRO A 55 3.85 7.90 -1.85
CA PRO A 55 2.74 8.37 -1.00
C PRO A 55 1.68 9.15 -1.76
N SER A 56 2.07 10.02 -2.68
CA SER A 56 1.11 10.79 -3.50
C SER A 56 0.26 9.86 -4.36
N PHE A 57 0.89 8.85 -4.96
CA PHE A 57 0.18 7.85 -5.75
C PHE A 57 -0.84 7.10 -4.89
N LEU A 58 -0.45 6.69 -3.69
CA LEU A 58 -1.32 5.95 -2.79
C LEU A 58 -2.48 6.80 -2.28
N ILE A 59 -2.23 8.08 -1.98
CA ILE A 59 -3.28 9.01 -1.57
C ILE A 59 -4.34 9.10 -2.67
N GLU A 60 -3.92 9.27 -3.92
CA GLU A 60 -4.84 9.34 -5.03
C GLU A 60 -5.64 8.07 -5.19
N ARG A 61 -4.98 6.91 -5.11
CA ARG A 61 -5.67 5.64 -5.27
C ARG A 61 -6.63 5.35 -4.13
N LEU A 62 -6.25 5.71 -2.91
CA LEU A 62 -7.10 5.52 -1.75
C LEU A 62 -8.38 6.34 -1.86
N SER A 63 -8.30 7.56 -2.39
CA SER A 63 -9.47 8.42 -2.54
C SER A 63 -10.40 7.98 -3.66
N ARG A 64 -9.91 7.22 -4.63
CA ARG A 64 -10.71 6.82 -5.80
C ARG A 64 -11.18 5.37 -5.76
N ARG A 65 -10.42 4.49 -5.10
CA ARG A 65 -10.68 3.06 -5.20
C ARG A 65 -11.64 2.60 -4.12
N HIS A 66 -12.73 2.01 -4.56
CA HIS A 66 -13.67 1.36 -3.66
C HIS A 66 -13.10 0.01 -3.23
N GLY A 67 -13.27 -0.33 -1.97
CA GLY A 67 -12.82 -1.61 -1.44
C GLY A 67 -11.51 -1.55 -0.67
N ILE A 68 -10.80 -0.41 -0.72
CA ILE A 68 -9.60 -0.20 0.09
C ILE A 68 -9.90 0.89 1.10
N GLN A 69 -9.74 0.57 2.39
CA GLN A 69 -10.06 1.51 3.47
C GLN A 69 -8.82 2.12 4.10
N ARG A 70 -7.75 1.33 4.25
CA ARG A 70 -6.53 1.81 4.89
C ARG A 70 -5.31 1.31 4.17
N ILE A 71 -4.28 2.16 4.09
CA ILE A 71 -2.98 1.79 3.55
C ILE A 71 -1.90 2.29 4.49
N ILE A 72 -1.01 1.38 4.89
CA ILE A 72 0.22 1.74 5.58
C ILE A 72 1.36 1.47 4.61
N PHE A 73 2.15 2.48 4.31
CA PHE A 73 3.27 2.38 3.39
C PHE A 73 4.57 2.26 4.17
N VAL A 74 5.35 1.21 3.89
CA VAL A 74 6.67 1.03 4.49
C VAL A 74 7.70 1.43 3.42
N ASN A 75 8.45 2.50 3.68
CA ASN A 75 9.42 3.00 2.72
C ASN A 75 10.77 2.24 2.81
N LEU A 76 11.73 2.64 1.98
CA LEU A 76 13.03 1.96 1.96
C LEU A 76 13.84 2.18 3.24
N LYS A 77 13.53 3.22 3.99
CA LYS A 77 14.15 3.45 5.30
C LYS A 77 13.46 2.66 6.41
N ARG A 78 12.50 1.81 6.06
CA ARG A 78 11.74 0.98 6.98
C ARG A 78 10.86 1.79 7.93
N GLU A 79 10.45 2.98 7.49
CA GLU A 79 9.50 3.80 8.21
C GLU A 79 8.08 3.48 7.74
N ALA A 80 7.16 3.33 8.68
CA ALA A 80 5.76 3.06 8.37
C ALA A 80 4.98 4.39 8.33
N ILE A 81 4.32 4.63 7.20
CA ILE A 81 3.57 5.88 6.98
C ILE A 81 2.10 5.50 6.80
N ASP A 82 1.25 6.03 7.67
CA ASP A 82 -0.19 5.83 7.55
C ASP A 82 -0.72 6.79 6.48
N ILE A 83 -1.01 6.25 5.29
CA ILE A 83 -1.44 7.07 4.15
C ILE A 83 -2.76 7.78 4.46
N ASN A 84 -3.64 7.13 5.23
CA ASN A 84 -4.93 7.76 5.58
C ASN A 84 -4.75 9.04 6.37
N SER A 85 -3.68 9.15 7.17
CA SER A 85 -3.43 10.37 7.94
C SER A 85 -3.03 11.54 7.06
N LEU A 86 -2.64 11.28 5.80
CA LEU A 86 -2.27 12.31 4.83
C LEU A 86 -3.48 12.78 4.01
N LEU A 87 -4.61 12.09 4.11
CA LEU A 87 -5.84 12.51 3.45
C LEU A 87 -6.45 13.70 4.17
N ARG A 88 -6.92 14.68 3.41
CA ARG A 88 -7.53 15.87 3.98
C ARG A 88 -8.78 16.23 3.21
#